data_298dab59a835eacdd523ae1ff59c755a
#
_entry.id   298dab59a835eacdd523ae1ff59c755a
#
_cell.length_a   1.000
_cell.length_b   1.000
_cell.length_c   1.000
_cell.angle_alpha   90.00
_cell.angle_beta   90.00
_cell.angle_gamma   90.00
#
_symmetry.space_group_name_H-M   'P 1'
#
loop_
_entity.id
_entity.type
_entity.pdbx_description
1 polymer ?
#
loop_
_entity_poly.entity_id
_entity_poly.type
_entity_poly.pdbx_seq_one_letter_code
_entity_poly.pdbx_strand_id
1 'polypeptide(L)'
;MKILVIDDDPKVAWILSEGLANSFEFVSARNGSEGLQMVTTEKPHLVLLDIKMPDMSGIEVLKKLNKVDIRPEVIMLSGHDDTHYVVESIQNGAAEFIKKPFDVKEVEIHINSILEKSRLKREVTSLRTELRARSQYDAFIGDSHKITQVKNLVEQVAGSELTVLIRGESGTGKEIVARMIHNISGRSEESFTKVNCAAIPRDLLEAELFGYEKGAFTGAHKTKPGRFEVANKGTMFLDEIGDMPLELQSKLLQVLEQQEFVRVGGINTIHVDVRIICATNRNLEEAIGKGRFRDDLFYRLNEITIFLPPLRDRKEDIPLLVGHFIDKYTKLYQREVARLSEGALEQLGTAPWPGNVRQLENLIKQVVVRGDESIIVDLLAAQALPSGARSGFAATQTPESQARPFAGPDKSYSLKKRVGEAVTREEKGLISEVLTKTNWNRRKASEILEISYRSLLYKIKEYSLNEIK
;
A
#
# COMPACT_ATOMS: atom_id res chain seq x y z
N MET A 1 -22.84 3.85 -27.20
CA MET A 1 -23.47 3.79 -25.87
C MET A 1 -24.94 4.07 -26.01
N LYS A 2 -25.81 3.29 -25.27
CA LYS A 2 -27.28 3.39 -25.42
C LYS A 2 -27.86 4.29 -24.33
N ILE A 3 -28.68 5.26 -24.74
CA ILE A 3 -29.35 6.25 -23.87
C ILE A 3 -30.88 6.10 -24.08
N LEU A 4 -31.60 5.99 -22.97
CA LEU A 4 -33.07 5.97 -23.00
C LEU A 4 -33.59 7.37 -22.63
N VAL A 5 -34.44 7.94 -23.50
CA VAL A 5 -35.19 9.18 -23.23
C VAL A 5 -36.61 8.81 -22.82
N ILE A 6 -37.04 9.23 -21.64
CA ILE A 6 -38.39 9.03 -21.11
C ILE A 6 -39.02 10.42 -20.99
N ASP A 7 -39.86 10.80 -21.97
CA ASP A 7 -40.45 12.12 -22.06
C ASP A 7 -41.77 12.02 -22.87
N ASP A 8 -42.84 12.65 -22.43
CA ASP A 8 -44.13 12.63 -23.10
C ASP A 8 -44.16 13.51 -24.36
N ASP A 9 -43.21 14.48 -24.46
CA ASP A 9 -43.02 15.25 -25.69
C ASP A 9 -42.05 14.51 -26.65
N PRO A 10 -42.58 13.96 -27.79
CA PRO A 10 -41.72 13.23 -28.73
C PRO A 10 -40.66 14.11 -29.40
N LYS A 11 -40.80 15.43 -29.34
CA LYS A 11 -39.82 16.38 -29.91
C LYS A 11 -38.51 16.35 -29.16
N VAL A 12 -38.55 16.13 -27.83
CA VAL A 12 -37.36 16.07 -27.00
C VAL A 12 -36.47 14.88 -27.41
N ALA A 13 -37.09 13.69 -27.54
CA ALA A 13 -36.38 12.49 -27.99
C ALA A 13 -35.83 12.65 -29.41
N TRP A 14 -36.62 13.30 -30.32
CA TRP A 14 -36.19 13.53 -31.69
C TRP A 14 -35.00 14.51 -31.77
N ILE A 15 -35.07 15.66 -31.08
CA ILE A 15 -33.98 16.67 -31.07
C ILE A 15 -32.68 16.05 -30.55
N LEU A 16 -32.75 15.27 -29.47
CA LEU A 16 -31.56 14.61 -28.88
C LEU A 16 -30.99 13.52 -29.80
N SER A 17 -31.88 12.70 -30.39
CA SER A 17 -31.44 11.65 -31.31
C SER A 17 -30.80 12.19 -32.58
N GLU A 18 -31.36 13.26 -33.20
CA GLU A 18 -30.76 13.90 -34.38
C GLU A 18 -29.46 14.64 -34.04
N GLY A 19 -29.45 15.40 -32.94
CA GLY A 19 -28.30 16.23 -32.56
C GLY A 19 -27.10 15.43 -32.09
N LEU A 20 -27.29 14.23 -31.54
CA LEU A 20 -26.25 13.41 -30.94
C LEU A 20 -26.12 12.00 -31.57
N ALA A 21 -26.73 11.79 -32.76
CA ALA A 21 -26.70 10.48 -33.46
C ALA A 21 -25.29 9.92 -33.73
N ASN A 22 -24.31 10.79 -33.87
CA ASN A 22 -22.92 10.40 -34.12
C ASN A 22 -22.21 9.90 -32.86
N SER A 23 -22.71 10.25 -31.66
CA SER A 23 -22.05 9.95 -30.36
C SER A 23 -22.75 8.84 -29.60
N PHE A 24 -24.10 8.75 -29.71
CA PHE A 24 -24.89 7.84 -28.88
C PHE A 24 -26.03 7.18 -29.66
N GLU A 25 -26.45 6.00 -29.20
CA GLU A 25 -27.64 5.31 -29.66
C GLU A 25 -28.81 5.67 -28.74
N PHE A 26 -29.86 6.24 -29.28
CA PHE A 26 -31.05 6.66 -28.54
C PHE A 26 -32.22 5.68 -28.72
N VAL A 27 -32.88 5.39 -27.61
CA VAL A 27 -34.19 4.76 -27.56
C VAL A 27 -35.13 5.67 -26.76
N SER A 28 -36.41 5.65 -27.03
CA SER A 28 -37.36 6.57 -26.39
C SER A 28 -38.61 5.87 -25.90
N ALA A 29 -39.12 6.33 -24.77
CA ALA A 29 -40.40 5.94 -24.18
C ALA A 29 -41.23 7.20 -23.93
N ARG A 30 -42.55 7.11 -24.11
CA ARG A 30 -43.48 8.25 -24.00
C ARG A 30 -44.11 8.38 -22.61
N ASN A 31 -43.86 7.48 -21.72
CA ASN A 31 -44.38 7.47 -20.34
C ASN A 31 -43.50 6.66 -19.42
N GLY A 32 -43.70 6.80 -18.11
CA GLY A 32 -42.86 6.15 -17.09
C GLY A 32 -43.01 4.63 -17.10
N SER A 33 -44.19 4.08 -17.38
CA SER A 33 -44.40 2.61 -17.39
C SER A 33 -43.65 1.96 -18.55
N GLU A 34 -43.71 2.52 -19.74
CA GLU A 34 -42.97 2.09 -20.93
C GLU A 34 -41.46 2.21 -20.68
N GLY A 35 -41.03 3.34 -20.09
CA GLY A 35 -39.63 3.59 -19.74
C GLY A 35 -39.06 2.54 -18.81
N LEU A 36 -39.77 2.17 -17.74
CA LEU A 36 -39.34 1.10 -16.80
C LEU A 36 -39.22 -0.28 -17.47
N GLN A 37 -40.11 -0.60 -18.40
CA GLN A 37 -40.05 -1.82 -19.18
C GLN A 37 -38.81 -1.80 -20.11
N MET A 38 -38.57 -0.67 -20.78
CA MET A 38 -37.43 -0.50 -21.69
C MET A 38 -36.09 -0.53 -20.96
N VAL A 39 -35.99 -0.06 -19.71
CA VAL A 39 -34.75 -0.20 -18.90
C VAL A 39 -34.37 -1.67 -18.73
N THR A 40 -35.35 -2.55 -18.55
CA THR A 40 -35.11 -3.99 -18.36
C THR A 40 -34.73 -4.69 -19.68
N THR A 41 -35.38 -4.32 -20.80
CA THR A 41 -35.17 -4.97 -22.10
C THR A 41 -33.93 -4.41 -22.82
N GLU A 42 -33.78 -3.10 -22.86
CA GLU A 42 -32.74 -2.39 -23.63
C GLU A 42 -31.44 -2.19 -22.85
N LYS A 43 -31.48 -2.28 -21.51
CA LYS A 43 -30.36 -2.10 -20.59
C LYS A 43 -29.53 -0.84 -20.92
N PRO A 44 -30.15 0.36 -20.92
CA PRO A 44 -29.47 1.59 -21.26
C PRO A 44 -28.38 1.91 -20.24
N HIS A 45 -27.33 2.62 -20.68
CA HIS A 45 -26.25 3.08 -19.80
C HIS A 45 -26.67 4.32 -19.02
N LEU A 46 -27.55 5.14 -19.61
CA LEU A 46 -28.05 6.40 -19.05
C LEU A 46 -29.50 6.59 -19.44
N VAL A 47 -30.28 7.18 -18.54
CA VAL A 47 -31.68 7.56 -18.76
C VAL A 47 -31.78 9.10 -18.64
N LEU A 48 -32.35 9.73 -19.67
CA LEU A 48 -32.84 11.10 -19.59
C LEU A 48 -34.35 11.04 -19.27
N LEU A 49 -34.74 11.56 -18.11
CA LEU A 49 -36.05 11.33 -17.52
C LEU A 49 -36.78 12.67 -17.28
N ASP A 50 -37.88 12.88 -17.92
CA ASP A 50 -38.74 14.01 -17.61
C ASP A 50 -39.42 13.88 -16.25
N ILE A 51 -39.62 14.99 -15.57
CA ILE A 51 -40.26 15.03 -14.24
C ILE A 51 -41.78 14.88 -14.40
N LYS A 52 -42.38 15.53 -15.38
CA LYS A 52 -43.82 15.60 -15.54
C LYS A 52 -44.29 14.71 -16.71
N MET A 53 -44.91 13.61 -16.40
CA MET A 53 -45.45 12.67 -17.36
C MET A 53 -46.90 12.29 -17.00
N PRO A 54 -47.73 11.88 -17.98
CA PRO A 54 -49.17 11.73 -17.77
C PRO A 54 -49.54 10.52 -16.88
N ASP A 55 -48.73 9.48 -16.84
CA ASP A 55 -49.01 8.23 -16.09
C ASP A 55 -48.41 8.21 -14.69
N MET A 56 -47.15 8.63 -14.54
CA MET A 56 -46.47 8.71 -13.24
C MET A 56 -45.38 9.79 -13.28
N SER A 57 -45.06 10.34 -12.11
CA SER A 57 -43.97 11.31 -11.97
C SER A 57 -42.62 10.68 -12.26
N GLY A 58 -41.69 11.44 -12.91
CA GLY A 58 -40.29 11.00 -13.10
C GLY A 58 -39.59 10.64 -11.78
N ILE A 59 -39.96 11.27 -10.66
CA ILE A 59 -39.43 10.92 -9.33
C ILE A 59 -39.88 9.52 -8.92
N GLU A 60 -41.13 9.12 -9.23
CA GLU A 60 -41.60 7.77 -8.97
C GLU A 60 -40.88 6.73 -9.83
N VAL A 61 -40.61 7.07 -11.10
CA VAL A 61 -39.76 6.25 -11.98
C VAL A 61 -38.37 6.10 -11.39
N LEU A 62 -37.72 7.17 -10.95
CA LEU A 62 -36.40 7.19 -10.33
C LEU A 62 -36.36 6.31 -9.08
N LYS A 63 -37.37 6.39 -8.18
CA LYS A 63 -37.48 5.55 -6.99
C LYS A 63 -37.60 4.06 -7.33
N LYS A 64 -38.28 3.72 -8.44
CA LYS A 64 -38.39 2.33 -8.92
C LYS A 64 -37.09 1.85 -9.55
N LEU A 65 -36.37 2.69 -10.28
CA LEU A 65 -35.06 2.38 -10.86
C LEU A 65 -33.99 2.10 -9.80
N ASN A 66 -34.11 2.65 -8.60
CA ASN A 66 -33.21 2.37 -7.48
C ASN A 66 -33.29 0.92 -6.97
N LYS A 67 -34.32 0.17 -7.35
CA LYS A 67 -34.54 -1.23 -6.94
C LYS A 67 -34.11 -2.25 -7.99
N VAL A 68 -33.56 -1.80 -9.12
CA VAL A 68 -33.11 -2.68 -10.21
C VAL A 68 -31.65 -3.04 -10.01
N ASP A 69 -31.29 -4.32 -10.21
CA ASP A 69 -29.92 -4.85 -10.00
C ASP A 69 -28.85 -4.14 -10.83
N ILE A 70 -29.17 -3.78 -12.08
CA ILE A 70 -28.27 -3.03 -12.96
C ILE A 70 -28.89 -1.65 -13.19
N ARG A 71 -28.54 -0.72 -12.34
CA ARG A 71 -29.07 0.62 -12.35
C ARG A 71 -28.36 1.48 -13.41
N PRO A 72 -29.09 2.09 -14.38
CA PRO A 72 -28.54 3.15 -15.26
C PRO A 72 -28.31 4.42 -14.48
N GLU A 73 -27.39 5.27 -14.94
CA GLU A 73 -27.29 6.65 -14.46
C GLU A 73 -28.52 7.43 -14.95
N VAL A 74 -29.05 8.35 -14.13
CA VAL A 74 -30.27 9.09 -14.45
C VAL A 74 -30.00 10.59 -14.41
N ILE A 75 -30.30 11.29 -15.54
CA ILE A 75 -30.36 12.74 -15.61
C ILE A 75 -31.83 13.14 -15.66
N MET A 76 -32.24 14.01 -14.75
CA MET A 76 -33.62 14.55 -14.77
C MET A 76 -33.72 15.70 -15.72
N LEU A 77 -34.78 15.74 -16.54
CA LEU A 77 -35.14 16.87 -17.35
C LEU A 77 -36.27 17.65 -16.64
N SER A 78 -36.11 18.96 -16.42
CA SER A 78 -37.03 19.75 -15.61
C SER A 78 -37.54 21.00 -16.32
N GLY A 79 -38.83 21.35 -16.16
CA GLY A 79 -39.40 22.61 -16.62
C GLY A 79 -39.05 23.82 -15.73
N HIS A 80 -39.53 25.01 -16.09
CA HIS A 80 -39.18 26.28 -15.43
C HIS A 80 -39.60 26.36 -13.95
N ASP A 81 -40.69 25.67 -13.55
CA ASP A 81 -41.31 25.78 -12.22
C ASP A 81 -40.96 24.63 -11.28
N ASP A 82 -39.99 23.78 -11.65
CA ASP A 82 -39.72 22.50 -10.99
C ASP A 82 -38.59 22.54 -9.94
N THR A 83 -38.20 23.71 -9.46
CA THR A 83 -37.06 23.90 -8.52
C THR A 83 -37.19 23.06 -7.22
N HIS A 84 -38.42 22.81 -6.77
CA HIS A 84 -38.64 21.96 -5.59
C HIS A 84 -38.27 20.50 -5.86
N TYR A 85 -38.49 20.01 -7.06
CA TYR A 85 -38.22 18.62 -7.45
C TYR A 85 -36.73 18.31 -7.69
N VAL A 86 -35.92 19.35 -7.93
CA VAL A 86 -34.47 19.20 -8.14
C VAL A 86 -33.79 18.60 -6.90
N VAL A 87 -34.07 19.15 -5.73
CA VAL A 87 -33.50 18.67 -4.46
C VAL A 87 -33.96 17.24 -4.18
N GLU A 88 -35.28 16.96 -4.35
CA GLU A 88 -35.83 15.62 -4.16
C GLU A 88 -35.22 14.59 -5.13
N SER A 89 -34.98 14.97 -6.37
CA SER A 89 -34.36 14.11 -7.40
C SER A 89 -32.93 13.71 -7.01
N ILE A 90 -32.12 14.66 -6.57
CA ILE A 90 -30.73 14.39 -6.13
C ILE A 90 -30.72 13.49 -4.88
N GLN A 91 -31.60 13.75 -3.91
CA GLN A 91 -31.75 12.91 -2.73
C GLN A 91 -32.18 11.47 -3.06
N ASN A 92 -32.97 11.31 -4.11
CA ASN A 92 -33.37 10.00 -4.61
C ASN A 92 -32.38 9.41 -5.62
N GLY A 93 -31.19 10.02 -5.76
CA GLY A 93 -30.04 9.45 -6.47
C GLY A 93 -30.04 9.72 -7.98
N ALA A 94 -30.66 10.76 -8.48
CA ALA A 94 -30.35 11.27 -9.81
C ALA A 94 -28.87 11.71 -9.87
N ALA A 95 -28.20 11.42 -10.98
CA ALA A 95 -26.81 11.83 -11.17
C ALA A 95 -26.70 13.33 -11.38
N GLU A 96 -27.69 13.91 -12.08
CA GLU A 96 -27.75 15.34 -12.40
C GLU A 96 -29.16 15.74 -12.88
N PHE A 97 -29.37 17.05 -13.09
CA PHE A 97 -30.60 17.59 -13.72
C PHE A 97 -30.24 18.62 -14.78
N ILE A 98 -31.07 18.70 -15.80
CA ILE A 98 -30.97 19.69 -16.91
C ILE A 98 -32.31 20.42 -17.05
N LYS A 99 -32.25 21.75 -17.13
CA LYS A 99 -33.44 22.58 -17.24
C LYS A 99 -33.86 22.71 -18.69
N LYS A 100 -35.19 22.56 -18.95
CA LYS A 100 -35.83 22.88 -20.25
C LYS A 100 -36.14 24.37 -20.33
N PRO A 101 -35.91 25.04 -21.49
CA PRO A 101 -35.29 24.52 -22.71
C PRO A 101 -33.77 24.40 -22.55
N PHE A 102 -33.16 23.38 -23.16
CA PHE A 102 -31.73 23.09 -23.11
C PHE A 102 -31.09 23.16 -24.51
N ASP A 103 -29.80 23.41 -24.56
CA ASP A 103 -28.97 23.22 -25.75
C ASP A 103 -28.51 21.77 -25.83
N VAL A 104 -28.56 21.18 -27.04
CA VAL A 104 -28.08 19.80 -27.29
C VAL A 104 -26.62 19.61 -26.87
N LYS A 105 -25.77 20.62 -27.05
CA LYS A 105 -24.37 20.60 -26.62
C LYS A 105 -24.21 20.55 -25.09
N GLU A 106 -25.08 21.25 -24.37
CA GLU A 106 -25.11 21.21 -22.92
C GLU A 106 -25.44 19.79 -22.42
N VAL A 107 -26.47 19.17 -23.02
CA VAL A 107 -26.82 17.77 -22.71
C VAL A 107 -25.68 16.82 -23.02
N GLU A 108 -24.97 17.00 -24.13
CA GLU A 108 -23.80 16.18 -24.49
C GLU A 108 -22.69 16.25 -23.44
N ILE A 109 -22.35 17.44 -22.93
CA ILE A 109 -21.36 17.67 -21.92
C ILE A 109 -21.74 16.93 -20.64
N HIS A 110 -22.99 17.04 -20.17
CA HIS A 110 -23.47 16.38 -18.97
C HIS A 110 -23.46 14.84 -19.12
N ILE A 111 -23.93 14.33 -20.26
CA ILE A 111 -23.89 12.89 -20.57
C ILE A 111 -22.45 12.36 -20.50
N ASN A 112 -21.51 13.02 -21.21
CA ASN A 112 -20.11 12.59 -21.22
C ASN A 112 -19.47 12.61 -19.82
N SER A 113 -19.71 13.66 -19.05
CA SER A 113 -19.19 13.78 -17.67
C SER A 113 -19.67 12.63 -16.77
N ILE A 114 -20.96 12.31 -16.82
CA ILE A 114 -21.56 11.26 -15.99
C ILE A 114 -21.07 9.88 -16.44
N LEU A 115 -21.02 9.61 -17.74
CA LEU A 115 -20.56 8.34 -18.28
C LEU A 115 -19.07 8.10 -17.98
N GLU A 116 -18.23 9.14 -18.04
CA GLU A 116 -16.82 9.05 -17.68
C GLU A 116 -16.65 8.76 -16.18
N LYS A 117 -17.36 9.48 -15.32
CA LYS A 117 -17.37 9.24 -13.87
C LYS A 117 -17.81 7.82 -13.52
N SER A 118 -18.85 7.33 -14.18
CA SER A 118 -19.37 5.96 -13.99
C SER A 118 -18.37 4.90 -14.49
N ARG A 119 -17.72 5.15 -15.63
CA ARG A 119 -16.66 4.29 -16.17
C ARG A 119 -15.47 4.20 -15.21
N LEU A 120 -14.97 5.34 -14.74
CA LEU A 120 -13.85 5.40 -13.78
C LEU A 120 -14.20 4.65 -12.48
N LYS A 121 -15.43 4.82 -11.97
CA LYS A 121 -15.90 4.09 -10.78
C LYS A 121 -15.91 2.59 -10.99
N ARG A 122 -16.37 2.11 -12.16
CA ARG A 122 -16.35 0.67 -12.52
C ARG A 122 -14.93 0.15 -12.66
N GLU A 123 -14.05 0.90 -13.32
CA GLU A 123 -12.63 0.54 -13.51
C GLU A 123 -11.91 0.42 -12.16
N VAL A 124 -12.10 1.39 -11.27
CA VAL A 124 -11.57 1.34 -9.89
C VAL A 124 -12.09 0.10 -9.14
N THR A 125 -13.39 -0.21 -9.28
CA THR A 125 -13.99 -1.40 -8.63
C THR A 125 -13.41 -2.70 -9.21
N SER A 126 -13.26 -2.79 -10.54
CA SER A 126 -12.64 -3.95 -11.21
C SER A 126 -11.19 -4.14 -10.78
N LEU A 127 -10.39 -3.05 -10.80
CA LEU A 127 -8.99 -3.09 -10.35
C LEU A 127 -8.88 -3.48 -8.86
N ARG A 128 -9.78 -2.99 -8.01
CA ARG A 128 -9.86 -3.41 -6.61
C ARG A 128 -10.17 -4.90 -6.47
N THR A 129 -11.09 -5.44 -7.29
CA THR A 129 -11.44 -6.86 -7.29
C THR A 129 -10.28 -7.72 -7.78
N GLU A 130 -9.57 -7.30 -8.82
CA GLU A 130 -8.35 -7.97 -9.28
C GLU A 130 -7.22 -7.94 -8.24
N LEU A 131 -7.02 -6.79 -7.59
CA LEU A 131 -6.05 -6.68 -6.49
C LEU A 131 -6.44 -7.55 -5.29
N ARG A 132 -7.73 -7.64 -4.95
CA ARG A 132 -8.25 -8.57 -3.92
C ARG A 132 -8.04 -10.03 -4.32
N ALA A 133 -8.28 -10.40 -5.57
CA ALA A 133 -8.01 -11.75 -6.07
C ALA A 133 -6.51 -12.08 -6.03
N ARG A 134 -5.63 -11.13 -6.29
CA ARG A 134 -4.17 -11.29 -6.11
C ARG A 134 -3.78 -11.39 -4.63
N SER A 135 -4.48 -10.71 -3.73
CA SER A 135 -4.24 -10.79 -2.28
C SER A 135 -4.77 -12.09 -1.63
N GLN A 136 -5.51 -12.95 -2.36
CA GLN A 136 -5.80 -14.32 -1.89
C GLN A 136 -4.54 -15.15 -1.62
N TYR A 137 -3.38 -14.73 -2.12
CA TYR A 137 -2.08 -15.33 -1.76
C TYR A 137 -1.57 -14.93 -0.36
N ASP A 138 -2.18 -13.93 0.28
CA ASP A 138 -1.83 -13.49 1.64
C ASP A 138 -2.85 -14.01 2.68
N ALA A 139 -3.35 -15.22 2.49
CA ALA A 139 -4.19 -15.87 3.48
C ALA A 139 -3.42 -16.08 4.79
N PHE A 140 -4.06 -15.83 5.94
CA PHE A 140 -3.49 -16.14 7.24
C PHE A 140 -3.54 -17.66 7.48
N ILE A 141 -2.47 -18.35 7.04
CA ILE A 141 -2.37 -19.79 6.98
C ILE A 141 -1.89 -20.35 8.32
N GLY A 142 -2.52 -21.45 8.74
CA GLY A 142 -2.23 -22.20 9.94
C GLY A 142 -3.52 -22.74 10.55
N ASP A 143 -3.43 -23.95 11.11
CA ASP A 143 -4.52 -24.65 11.74
C ASP A 143 -4.15 -25.06 13.20
N SER A 144 -2.99 -24.67 13.68
CA SER A 144 -2.60 -24.87 15.07
C SER A 144 -3.61 -24.21 16.02
N HIS A 145 -3.75 -24.76 17.22
CA HIS A 145 -4.67 -24.25 18.23
C HIS A 145 -4.47 -22.75 18.51
N LYS A 146 -3.21 -22.29 18.56
CA LYS A 146 -2.87 -20.87 18.78
C LYS A 146 -3.33 -19.98 17.64
N ILE A 147 -3.22 -20.44 16.39
CA ILE A 147 -3.69 -19.67 15.21
C ILE A 147 -5.21 -19.66 15.12
N THR A 148 -5.86 -20.77 15.45
CA THR A 148 -7.33 -20.83 15.53
C THR A 148 -7.86 -19.86 16.58
N GLN A 149 -7.22 -19.73 17.74
CA GLN A 149 -7.59 -18.70 18.73
C GLN A 149 -7.44 -17.28 18.19
N VAL A 150 -6.35 -17.00 17.44
CA VAL A 150 -6.17 -15.71 16.78
C VAL A 150 -7.28 -15.45 15.76
N LYS A 151 -7.61 -16.42 14.91
CA LYS A 151 -8.69 -16.29 13.91
C LYS A 151 -10.04 -15.98 14.58
N ASN A 152 -10.39 -16.70 15.62
CA ASN A 152 -11.64 -16.47 16.38
C ASN A 152 -11.67 -15.06 17.00
N LEU A 153 -10.55 -14.59 17.57
CA LEU A 153 -10.47 -13.24 18.14
C LEU A 153 -10.59 -12.17 17.04
N VAL A 154 -9.98 -12.38 15.87
CA VAL A 154 -10.12 -11.50 14.71
C VAL A 154 -11.57 -11.36 14.28
N GLU A 155 -12.31 -12.48 14.18
CA GLU A 155 -13.73 -12.48 13.82
C GLU A 155 -14.59 -11.72 14.84
N GLN A 156 -14.33 -11.89 16.13
CA GLN A 156 -15.03 -11.17 17.20
C GLN A 156 -14.81 -9.66 17.16
N VAL A 157 -13.57 -9.24 16.85
CA VAL A 157 -13.16 -7.83 16.89
C VAL A 157 -13.48 -7.10 15.59
N ALA A 158 -13.57 -7.81 14.47
CA ALA A 158 -13.73 -7.20 13.15
C ALA A 158 -15.00 -6.34 13.04
N GLY A 159 -16.11 -6.76 13.65
CA GLY A 159 -17.38 -6.02 13.67
C GLY A 159 -17.41 -4.79 14.58
N SER A 160 -16.38 -4.56 15.39
CA SER A 160 -16.30 -3.40 16.30
C SER A 160 -15.47 -2.25 15.71
N GLU A 161 -15.65 -1.04 16.24
CA GLU A 161 -14.81 0.11 15.91
C GLU A 161 -13.61 0.28 16.89
N LEU A 162 -13.39 -0.69 17.77
CA LEU A 162 -12.31 -0.67 18.75
C LEU A 162 -10.94 -0.65 18.09
N THR A 163 -10.00 0.03 18.75
CA THR A 163 -8.59 0.03 18.37
C THR A 163 -7.97 -1.34 18.65
N VAL A 164 -7.24 -1.88 17.69
CA VAL A 164 -6.61 -3.21 17.80
C VAL A 164 -5.10 -3.06 17.80
N LEU A 165 -4.45 -3.60 18.83
CA LEU A 165 -3.00 -3.68 18.95
C LEU A 165 -2.54 -5.11 18.65
N ILE A 166 -1.81 -5.31 17.55
CA ILE A 166 -1.26 -6.60 17.14
C ILE A 166 0.19 -6.70 17.62
N ARG A 167 0.47 -7.62 18.53
CA ARG A 167 1.81 -7.84 19.09
C ARG A 167 2.40 -9.16 18.59
N GLY A 168 3.67 -9.15 18.29
CA GLY A 168 4.38 -10.37 17.86
C GLY A 168 5.72 -10.04 17.21
N GLU A 169 6.58 -11.03 17.13
CA GLU A 169 7.91 -10.91 16.52
C GLU A 169 7.84 -10.47 15.06
N SER A 170 8.97 -9.98 14.53
CA SER A 170 9.06 -9.65 13.11
C SER A 170 8.83 -10.89 12.25
N GLY A 171 8.04 -10.75 11.16
CA GLY A 171 7.77 -11.85 10.25
C GLY A 171 6.71 -12.86 10.68
N THR A 172 5.94 -12.61 11.76
CA THR A 172 4.84 -13.50 12.22
C THR A 172 3.57 -13.38 11.42
N GLY A 173 3.40 -12.29 10.61
CA GLY A 173 2.22 -12.05 9.80
C GLY A 173 1.28 -10.96 10.34
N LYS A 174 1.77 -10.01 11.15
CA LYS A 174 0.97 -8.91 11.75
C LYS A 174 0.14 -8.14 10.72
N GLU A 175 0.71 -7.83 9.55
CA GLU A 175 0.01 -7.13 8.46
C GLU A 175 -1.14 -7.98 7.89
N ILE A 176 -0.95 -9.30 7.74
CA ILE A 176 -1.98 -10.19 7.20
C ILE A 176 -3.20 -10.20 8.14
N VAL A 177 -2.95 -10.25 9.46
CA VAL A 177 -4.01 -10.16 10.48
C VAL A 177 -4.72 -8.81 10.42
N ALA A 178 -3.99 -7.70 10.29
CA ALA A 178 -4.60 -6.38 10.15
C ALA A 178 -5.51 -6.26 8.91
N ARG A 179 -5.06 -6.81 7.76
CA ARG A 179 -5.89 -6.90 6.54
C ARG A 179 -7.11 -7.79 6.72
N MET A 180 -6.96 -8.91 7.43
CA MET A 180 -8.07 -9.82 7.73
C MET A 180 -9.14 -9.12 8.56
N ILE A 181 -8.75 -8.37 9.61
CA ILE A 181 -9.68 -7.57 10.41
C ILE A 181 -10.43 -6.56 9.54
N HIS A 182 -9.72 -5.82 8.68
CA HIS A 182 -10.33 -4.84 7.77
C HIS A 182 -11.31 -5.51 6.81
N ASN A 183 -10.92 -6.62 6.15
CA ASN A 183 -11.72 -7.30 5.13
C ASN A 183 -13.03 -7.89 5.68
N ILE A 184 -13.08 -8.22 6.98
CA ILE A 184 -14.28 -8.77 7.63
C ILE A 184 -15.11 -7.65 8.29
N SER A 185 -14.56 -6.45 8.43
CA SER A 185 -15.22 -5.32 9.10
C SER A 185 -16.30 -4.66 8.25
N GLY A 186 -17.15 -3.84 8.87
CA GLY A 186 -18.09 -2.97 8.17
C GLY A 186 -17.45 -1.95 7.22
N ARG A 187 -16.11 -1.75 7.31
CA ARG A 187 -15.33 -0.85 6.45
C ARG A 187 -14.58 -1.57 5.33
N SER A 188 -14.92 -2.83 5.03
CA SER A 188 -14.24 -3.67 4.04
C SER A 188 -14.21 -3.08 2.61
N GLU A 189 -15.18 -2.25 2.26
CA GLU A 189 -15.26 -1.56 0.96
C GLU A 189 -14.46 -0.25 0.92
N GLU A 190 -14.05 0.25 2.09
CA GLU A 190 -13.33 1.50 2.24
C GLU A 190 -11.81 1.31 2.10
N SER A 191 -11.04 2.39 2.26
CA SER A 191 -9.59 2.35 2.10
C SER A 191 -8.90 1.64 3.27
N PHE A 192 -7.90 0.79 2.97
CA PHE A 192 -6.93 0.28 3.94
C PHE A 192 -5.59 0.99 3.72
N THR A 193 -5.29 1.96 4.57
CA THR A 193 -4.08 2.79 4.45
C THR A 193 -3.01 2.28 5.42
N LYS A 194 -1.88 1.78 4.88
CA LYS A 194 -0.74 1.32 5.68
C LYS A 194 0.32 2.40 5.80
N VAL A 195 0.83 2.57 7.02
CA VAL A 195 2.02 3.38 7.32
C VAL A 195 2.97 2.54 8.19
N ASN A 196 4.23 2.43 7.78
CA ASN A 196 5.27 1.81 8.59
C ASN A 196 6.09 2.91 9.26
N CYS A 197 5.95 3.05 10.58
CA CYS A 197 6.59 4.12 11.37
C CYS A 197 8.11 4.01 11.42
N ALA A 198 8.67 2.79 11.27
CA ALA A 198 10.10 2.57 11.27
C ALA A 198 10.77 2.83 9.91
N ALA A 199 10.01 2.73 8.81
CA ALA A 199 10.55 2.84 7.45
C ALA A 199 10.65 4.29 6.95
N ILE A 200 9.87 5.22 7.55
CA ILE A 200 9.85 6.63 7.16
C ILE A 200 10.82 7.40 8.06
N PRO A 201 11.70 8.26 7.51
CA PRO A 201 12.54 9.14 8.32
C PRO A 201 11.69 9.98 9.28
N ARG A 202 12.18 10.18 10.51
CA ARG A 202 11.44 10.87 11.59
C ARG A 202 10.92 12.24 11.17
N ASP A 203 11.75 13.01 10.48
CA ASP A 203 11.43 14.37 10.02
C ASP A 203 10.33 14.41 8.94
N LEU A 204 10.09 13.28 8.25
CA LEU A 204 9.07 13.16 7.20
C LEU A 204 7.79 12.46 7.69
N LEU A 205 7.87 11.71 8.78
CA LEU A 205 6.76 10.90 9.27
C LEU A 205 5.54 11.78 9.63
N GLU A 206 5.78 12.94 10.22
CA GLU A 206 4.72 13.90 10.54
C GLU A 206 3.99 14.39 9.29
N ALA A 207 4.75 14.84 8.29
CA ALA A 207 4.21 15.33 7.03
C ALA A 207 3.48 14.23 6.22
N GLU A 208 3.93 12.97 6.32
CA GLU A 208 3.23 11.85 5.68
C GLU A 208 1.92 11.50 6.42
N LEU A 209 1.91 11.46 7.75
CA LEU A 209 0.71 11.12 8.52
C LEU A 209 -0.36 12.21 8.44
N PHE A 210 0.00 13.46 8.73
CA PHE A 210 -0.92 14.59 8.91
C PHE A 210 -1.01 15.52 7.70
N GLY A 211 -0.13 15.37 6.70
CA GLY A 211 -0.07 16.28 5.57
C GLY A 211 0.56 17.63 5.93
N TYR A 212 0.70 18.50 4.93
CA TYR A 212 1.29 19.82 5.10
C TYR A 212 0.69 20.87 4.18
N GLU A 213 0.71 22.11 4.64
CA GLU A 213 0.33 23.26 3.83
C GLU A 213 1.52 23.79 3.04
N LYS A 214 1.21 24.50 1.94
CA LYS A 214 2.24 25.19 1.15
C LYS A 214 3.03 26.14 2.04
N GLY A 215 4.38 26.01 2.02
CA GLY A 215 5.28 26.85 2.82
C GLY A 215 5.58 26.30 4.22
N ALA A 216 5.07 25.17 4.62
CA ALA A 216 5.29 24.58 5.95
C ALA A 216 6.77 24.28 6.25
N PHE A 217 7.56 23.96 5.23
CA PHE A 217 9.01 23.75 5.33
C PHE A 217 9.69 24.02 3.98
N THR A 218 11.01 24.04 3.94
CA THR A 218 11.79 24.22 2.70
C THR A 218 11.54 23.06 1.75
N GLY A 219 10.87 23.34 0.60
CA GLY A 219 10.43 22.32 -0.36
C GLY A 219 8.91 22.07 -0.40
N ALA A 220 8.13 22.61 0.52
CA ALA A 220 6.67 22.52 0.52
C ALA A 220 6.03 23.46 -0.52
N HIS A 221 6.22 23.18 -1.82
CA HIS A 221 5.72 24.03 -2.91
C HIS A 221 4.21 23.97 -3.11
N LYS A 222 3.55 22.89 -2.66
CA LYS A 222 2.10 22.64 -2.76
C LYS A 222 1.60 22.04 -1.46
N THR A 223 0.33 22.25 -1.15
CA THR A 223 -0.37 21.53 -0.08
C THR A 223 -0.48 20.04 -0.43
N LYS A 224 -0.23 19.16 0.53
CA LYS A 224 -0.35 17.70 0.39
C LYS A 224 -1.22 17.14 1.52
N PRO A 225 -2.30 16.39 1.20
CA PRO A 225 -3.09 15.71 2.21
C PRO A 225 -2.27 14.61 2.91
N GLY A 226 -2.56 14.39 4.20
CA GLY A 226 -1.94 13.34 5.01
C GLY A 226 -2.59 11.97 4.83
N ARG A 227 -1.93 10.93 5.36
CA ARG A 227 -2.45 9.56 5.34
C ARG A 227 -3.75 9.41 6.12
N PHE A 228 -3.96 10.19 7.18
CA PHE A 228 -5.23 10.23 7.91
C PHE A 228 -6.38 10.74 7.05
N GLU A 229 -6.16 11.75 6.23
CA GLU A 229 -7.17 12.24 5.28
C GLU A 229 -7.52 11.19 4.22
N VAL A 230 -6.50 10.50 3.69
CA VAL A 230 -6.67 9.42 2.69
C VAL A 230 -7.42 8.22 3.30
N ALA A 231 -7.21 7.95 4.60
CA ALA A 231 -7.85 6.86 5.32
C ALA A 231 -9.26 7.18 5.82
N ASN A 232 -9.76 8.41 5.60
CA ASN A 232 -11.07 8.83 6.10
C ASN A 232 -12.18 7.87 5.67
N LYS A 233 -13.05 7.48 6.61
CA LYS A 233 -14.07 6.42 6.56
C LYS A 233 -13.53 4.99 6.45
N GLY A 234 -12.23 4.82 6.26
CA GLY A 234 -11.56 3.54 6.12
C GLY A 234 -10.83 3.07 7.37
N THR A 235 -9.74 2.32 7.15
CA THR A 235 -8.89 1.76 8.21
C THR A 235 -7.45 2.23 8.01
N MET A 236 -6.84 2.75 9.08
CA MET A 236 -5.41 3.06 9.15
C MET A 236 -4.67 1.93 9.87
N PHE A 237 -3.67 1.37 9.21
CA PHE A 237 -2.76 0.39 9.81
C PHE A 237 -1.40 1.03 10.09
N LEU A 238 -1.07 1.19 11.37
CA LEU A 238 0.20 1.73 11.85
C LEU A 238 1.13 0.58 12.23
N ASP A 239 2.05 0.23 11.33
CA ASP A 239 3.04 -0.83 11.55
C ASP A 239 4.25 -0.27 12.31
N GLU A 240 4.79 -1.08 13.23
CA GLU A 240 5.90 -0.76 14.11
C GLU A 240 5.66 0.55 14.91
N ILE A 241 4.48 0.65 15.54
CA ILE A 241 4.06 1.85 16.31
C ILE A 241 5.04 2.18 17.44
N GLY A 242 5.75 1.20 18.01
CA GLY A 242 6.78 1.41 19.04
C GLY A 242 8.02 2.18 18.57
N ASP A 243 8.14 2.47 17.27
CA ASP A 243 9.20 3.30 16.67
C ASP A 243 8.78 4.75 16.45
N MET A 244 7.52 5.11 16.73
CA MET A 244 6.99 6.46 16.55
C MET A 244 7.66 7.44 17.51
N PRO A 245 8.16 8.60 17.04
CA PRO A 245 8.71 9.66 17.89
C PRO A 245 7.70 10.18 18.92
N LEU A 246 8.15 10.54 20.13
CA LEU A 246 7.29 11.01 21.22
C LEU A 246 6.41 12.20 20.86
N GLU A 247 6.93 13.12 20.06
CA GLU A 247 6.20 14.32 19.60
C GLU A 247 4.98 13.94 18.76
N LEU A 248 5.12 12.89 17.92
CA LEU A 248 4.03 12.40 17.09
C LEU A 248 3.03 11.53 17.84
N GLN A 249 3.45 10.91 18.94
CA GLN A 249 2.55 10.14 19.80
C GLN A 249 1.46 11.03 20.41
N SER A 250 1.77 12.29 20.76
CA SER A 250 0.79 13.26 21.27
C SER A 250 -0.25 13.62 20.20
N LYS A 251 0.19 13.82 18.94
CA LYS A 251 -0.74 14.12 17.83
C LYS A 251 -1.59 12.92 17.47
N LEU A 252 -1.02 11.71 17.52
CA LEU A 252 -1.81 10.50 17.33
C LEU A 252 -2.88 10.33 18.39
N LEU A 253 -2.55 10.60 19.67
CA LEU A 253 -3.52 10.57 20.76
C LEU A 253 -4.68 11.53 20.50
N GLN A 254 -4.40 12.76 20.04
CA GLN A 254 -5.45 13.72 19.68
C GLN A 254 -6.38 13.16 18.59
N VAL A 255 -5.84 12.54 17.54
CA VAL A 255 -6.67 11.92 16.49
C VAL A 255 -7.53 10.79 17.05
N LEU A 256 -6.98 9.95 17.95
CA LEU A 256 -7.72 8.84 18.57
C LEU A 256 -8.87 9.30 19.49
N GLU A 257 -8.71 10.46 20.13
CA GLU A 257 -9.70 10.98 21.08
C GLU A 257 -10.74 11.91 20.44
N GLN A 258 -10.25 12.82 19.57
CA GLN A 258 -11.05 13.91 19.02
C GLN A 258 -11.45 13.69 17.57
N GLN A 259 -10.86 12.71 16.89
CA GLN A 259 -11.04 12.44 15.45
C GLN A 259 -10.72 13.66 14.58
N GLU A 260 -9.75 14.47 15.03
CA GLU A 260 -9.34 15.69 14.33
C GLU A 260 -7.85 15.96 14.48
N PHE A 261 -7.29 16.71 13.53
CA PHE A 261 -5.91 17.18 13.56
C PHE A 261 -5.73 18.42 12.68
N VAL A 262 -4.53 19.01 12.72
CA VAL A 262 -4.12 20.14 11.88
C VAL A 262 -2.91 19.72 11.04
N ARG A 263 -2.89 20.08 9.75
CA ARG A 263 -1.72 19.85 8.89
C ARG A 263 -0.49 20.61 9.38
N VAL A 264 0.70 20.11 9.05
CA VAL A 264 1.95 20.81 9.37
C VAL A 264 1.95 22.19 8.69
N GLY A 265 2.17 23.26 9.49
CA GLY A 265 2.11 24.64 9.03
C GLY A 265 0.72 25.18 8.72
N GLY A 266 -0.34 24.41 9.01
CA GLY A 266 -1.74 24.83 8.85
C GLY A 266 -2.36 25.36 10.15
N ILE A 267 -3.56 25.95 10.03
CA ILE A 267 -4.39 26.41 11.14
C ILE A 267 -5.79 25.79 11.12
N ASN A 268 -6.16 25.14 10.01
CA ASN A 268 -7.49 24.56 9.84
C ASN A 268 -7.55 23.15 10.45
N THR A 269 -8.56 22.92 11.29
CA THR A 269 -8.87 21.61 11.85
C THR A 269 -9.51 20.72 10.78
N ILE A 270 -9.02 19.49 10.67
CA ILE A 270 -9.51 18.48 9.74
C ILE A 270 -10.11 17.35 10.57
N HIS A 271 -11.39 17.09 10.36
CA HIS A 271 -12.10 15.97 10.98
C HIS A 271 -11.97 14.71 10.12
N VAL A 272 -11.70 13.57 10.76
CA VAL A 272 -11.57 12.26 10.11
C VAL A 272 -12.24 11.18 10.96
N ASP A 273 -12.91 10.27 10.29
CA ASP A 273 -13.46 9.05 10.87
C ASP A 273 -12.62 7.86 10.38
N VAL A 274 -11.70 7.38 11.22
CA VAL A 274 -10.73 6.35 10.84
C VAL A 274 -10.64 5.29 11.93
N ARG A 275 -10.85 4.01 11.53
CA ARG A 275 -10.56 2.87 12.40
C ARG A 275 -9.05 2.64 12.47
N ILE A 276 -8.49 2.51 13.68
CA ILE A 276 -7.05 2.33 13.88
C ILE A 276 -6.73 0.87 14.22
N ILE A 277 -5.75 0.31 13.51
CA ILE A 277 -5.10 -0.97 13.84
C ILE A 277 -3.60 -0.69 13.95
N CYS A 278 -2.98 -1.08 15.06
CA CYS A 278 -1.55 -0.90 15.28
C CYS A 278 -0.83 -2.23 15.36
N ALA A 279 0.44 -2.26 14.96
CA ALA A 279 1.29 -3.42 15.13
C ALA A 279 2.65 -3.04 15.72
N THR A 280 3.23 -3.93 16.52
CA THR A 280 4.59 -3.77 17.04
C THR A 280 5.24 -5.11 17.40
N ASN A 281 6.56 -5.16 17.27
CA ASN A 281 7.39 -6.23 17.81
C ASN A 281 8.07 -5.83 19.13
N ARG A 282 7.93 -4.57 19.56
CA ARG A 282 8.55 -4.04 20.79
C ARG A 282 7.68 -4.27 22.00
N ASN A 283 8.34 -4.38 23.15
CA ASN A 283 7.68 -4.32 24.45
C ASN A 283 7.37 -2.85 24.75
N LEU A 284 6.09 -2.46 24.65
CA LEU A 284 5.65 -1.08 24.86
C LEU A 284 5.71 -0.69 26.33
N GLU A 285 5.47 -1.63 27.25
CA GLU A 285 5.54 -1.42 28.71
C GLU A 285 6.99 -1.07 29.11
N GLU A 286 7.97 -1.75 28.55
CA GLU A 286 9.38 -1.41 28.74
C GLU A 286 9.74 -0.06 28.11
N ALA A 287 9.16 0.27 26.94
CA ALA A 287 9.37 1.55 26.28
C ALA A 287 8.78 2.72 27.10
N ILE A 288 7.63 2.53 27.77
CA ILE A 288 7.03 3.49 28.72
C ILE A 288 7.97 3.71 29.89
N GLY A 289 8.45 2.64 30.53
CA GLY A 289 9.39 2.75 31.65
C GLY A 289 10.71 3.48 31.30
N LYS A 290 11.09 3.48 30.03
CA LYS A 290 12.26 4.20 29.49
C LYS A 290 11.95 5.59 28.96
N GLY A 291 10.71 6.10 29.10
CA GLY A 291 10.28 7.39 28.59
C GLY A 291 10.29 7.52 27.06
N ARG A 292 10.21 6.38 26.32
CA ARG A 292 10.21 6.35 24.84
C ARG A 292 8.84 6.16 24.22
N PHE A 293 7.85 5.80 25.05
CA PHE A 293 6.45 5.68 24.66
C PHE A 293 5.57 6.26 25.76
N ARG A 294 4.48 6.92 25.38
CA ARG A 294 3.54 7.56 26.32
C ARG A 294 2.59 6.51 26.86
N ASP A 295 2.33 6.57 28.13
CA ASP A 295 1.37 5.69 28.83
C ASP A 295 -0.09 5.97 28.41
N ASP A 296 -0.46 7.25 28.26
CA ASP A 296 -1.80 7.65 27.82
C ASP A 296 -2.14 7.08 26.44
N LEU A 297 -1.21 7.20 25.48
CA LEU A 297 -1.37 6.62 24.15
C LEU A 297 -1.45 5.09 24.22
N PHE A 298 -0.63 4.44 25.05
CA PHE A 298 -0.67 2.99 25.19
C PHE A 298 -2.05 2.50 25.62
N TYR A 299 -2.66 3.09 26.63
CA TYR A 299 -4.01 2.71 27.08
C TYR A 299 -5.06 2.91 26.00
N ARG A 300 -4.94 3.95 25.19
CA ARG A 300 -5.86 4.21 24.06
C ARG A 300 -5.69 3.26 22.89
N LEU A 301 -4.47 2.79 22.63
CA LEU A 301 -4.17 1.79 21.59
C LEU A 301 -4.48 0.35 22.03
N ASN A 302 -4.43 0.08 23.33
CA ASN A 302 -4.54 -1.26 23.91
C ASN A 302 -5.98 -1.59 24.35
N GLU A 303 -6.98 -1.18 23.54
CA GLU A 303 -8.38 -1.57 23.80
C GLU A 303 -8.55 -3.08 23.59
N ILE A 304 -8.01 -3.62 22.52
CA ILE A 304 -7.92 -5.07 22.27
C ILE A 304 -6.52 -5.42 21.79
N THR A 305 -5.90 -6.39 22.43
CA THR A 305 -4.58 -6.93 22.00
C THR A 305 -4.71 -8.31 21.40
N ILE A 306 -4.09 -8.48 20.22
CA ILE A 306 -3.93 -9.77 19.53
C ILE A 306 -2.44 -10.15 19.57
N PHE A 307 -2.12 -11.27 20.23
CA PHE A 307 -0.77 -11.80 20.28
C PHE A 307 -0.56 -12.84 19.20
N LEU A 308 0.40 -12.60 18.28
CA LEU A 308 0.78 -13.56 17.26
C LEU A 308 1.93 -14.42 17.75
N PRO A 309 1.73 -15.75 17.81
CA PRO A 309 2.77 -16.67 18.24
C PRO A 309 3.91 -16.71 17.21
N PRO A 310 5.18 -16.80 17.65
CA PRO A 310 6.29 -17.05 16.76
C PRO A 310 6.18 -18.44 16.12
N LEU A 311 6.85 -18.65 14.97
CA LEU A 311 6.71 -19.88 14.20
C LEU A 311 7.18 -21.13 14.97
N ARG A 312 8.20 -20.98 15.83
CA ARG A 312 8.69 -22.06 16.72
C ARG A 312 7.65 -22.59 17.71
N ASP A 313 6.61 -21.80 18.02
CA ASP A 313 5.51 -22.16 18.92
C ASP A 313 4.28 -22.72 18.19
N ARG A 314 4.34 -22.83 16.85
CA ARG A 314 3.30 -23.36 15.97
C ARG A 314 3.91 -24.22 14.85
N LYS A 315 4.80 -25.13 15.23
CA LYS A 315 5.55 -25.98 14.28
C LYS A 315 4.64 -26.83 13.40
N GLU A 316 3.46 -27.17 13.91
CA GLU A 316 2.41 -27.91 13.21
C GLU A 316 1.95 -27.19 11.92
N ASP A 317 2.08 -25.87 11.86
CA ASP A 317 1.69 -25.08 10.70
C ASP A 317 2.78 -25.05 9.60
N ILE A 318 4.03 -25.49 9.91
CA ILE A 318 5.15 -25.41 8.95
C ILE A 318 4.86 -26.20 7.67
N PRO A 319 4.39 -27.46 7.70
CA PRO A 319 4.10 -28.20 6.46
C PRO A 319 3.05 -27.51 5.58
N LEU A 320 2.02 -26.93 6.20
CA LEU A 320 0.96 -26.20 5.51
C LEU A 320 1.49 -24.92 4.85
N LEU A 321 2.32 -24.15 5.58
CA LEU A 321 2.98 -22.93 5.07
C LEU A 321 3.94 -23.27 3.93
N VAL A 322 4.73 -24.34 4.04
CA VAL A 322 5.63 -24.81 2.99
C VAL A 322 4.87 -25.15 1.73
N GLY A 323 3.79 -25.95 1.83
CA GLY A 323 2.94 -26.28 0.69
C GLY A 323 2.41 -25.04 -0.01
N HIS A 324 1.87 -24.10 0.77
CA HIS A 324 1.37 -22.84 0.23
C HIS A 324 2.46 -22.02 -0.51
N PHE A 325 3.66 -21.89 0.06
CA PHE A 325 4.74 -21.12 -0.56
C PHE A 325 5.28 -21.81 -1.81
N ILE A 326 5.38 -23.15 -1.83
CA ILE A 326 5.72 -23.90 -3.03
C ILE A 326 4.70 -23.60 -4.12
N ASP A 327 3.40 -23.74 -3.86
CA ASP A 327 2.33 -23.47 -4.83
C ASP A 327 2.37 -22.03 -5.34
N LYS A 328 2.56 -21.06 -4.43
CA LYS A 328 2.68 -19.63 -4.75
C LYS A 328 3.82 -19.37 -5.71
N TYR A 329 5.03 -19.86 -5.39
CA TYR A 329 6.23 -19.54 -6.16
C TYR A 329 6.39 -20.39 -7.43
N THR A 330 5.87 -21.63 -7.43
CA THR A 330 5.77 -22.47 -8.64
C THR A 330 4.93 -21.77 -9.71
N LYS A 331 3.76 -21.26 -9.33
CA LYS A 331 2.91 -20.47 -10.24
C LYS A 331 3.58 -19.17 -10.69
N LEU A 332 4.22 -18.45 -9.76
CA LEU A 332 4.83 -17.14 -10.04
C LEU A 332 6.03 -17.26 -11.00
N TYR A 333 6.89 -18.26 -10.80
CA TYR A 333 8.11 -18.45 -11.58
C TYR A 333 7.94 -19.45 -12.73
N GLN A 334 6.75 -20.05 -12.88
CA GLN A 334 6.45 -21.07 -13.90
C GLN A 334 7.49 -22.21 -13.90
N ARG A 335 7.86 -22.68 -12.69
CA ARG A 335 8.80 -23.77 -12.47
C ARG A 335 8.12 -24.90 -11.73
N GLU A 336 8.24 -26.11 -12.26
CA GLU A 336 7.79 -27.30 -11.53
C GLU A 336 8.85 -27.66 -10.47
N VAL A 337 8.43 -27.73 -9.22
CA VAL A 337 9.25 -28.20 -8.12
C VAL A 337 8.55 -29.39 -7.48
N ALA A 338 9.28 -30.48 -7.27
CA ALA A 338 8.79 -31.62 -6.53
C ALA A 338 8.43 -31.21 -5.09
N ARG A 339 7.50 -31.92 -4.49
CA ARG A 339 7.25 -31.78 -3.04
C ARG A 339 8.53 -32.07 -2.28
N LEU A 340 8.78 -31.29 -1.23
CA LEU A 340 9.93 -31.53 -0.35
C LEU A 340 9.86 -32.94 0.27
N SER A 341 11.02 -33.56 0.45
CA SER A 341 11.15 -34.83 1.14
C SER A 341 10.71 -34.72 2.62
N GLU A 342 10.31 -35.85 3.21
CA GLU A 342 9.96 -35.90 4.64
C GLU A 342 11.12 -35.45 5.53
N GLY A 343 12.37 -35.81 5.17
CA GLY A 343 13.56 -35.36 5.87
C GLY A 343 13.77 -33.85 5.83
N ALA A 344 13.48 -33.20 4.69
CA ALA A 344 13.52 -31.75 4.57
C ALA A 344 12.45 -31.07 5.45
N LEU A 345 11.23 -31.62 5.48
CA LEU A 345 10.14 -31.10 6.33
C LEU A 345 10.45 -31.25 7.81
N GLU A 346 11.07 -32.35 8.23
CA GLU A 346 11.51 -32.58 9.62
C GLU A 346 12.57 -31.53 10.05
N GLN A 347 13.56 -31.28 9.20
CA GLN A 347 14.55 -30.25 9.44
C GLN A 347 13.93 -28.86 9.58
N LEU A 348 12.98 -28.51 8.72
CA LEU A 348 12.24 -27.25 8.82
C LEU A 348 11.44 -27.17 10.14
N GLY A 349 10.86 -28.29 10.60
CA GLY A 349 10.12 -28.38 11.87
C GLY A 349 10.99 -28.20 13.11
N THR A 350 12.29 -28.52 13.06
CA THR A 350 13.22 -28.38 14.20
C THR A 350 13.92 -27.04 14.27
N ALA A 351 13.93 -26.27 13.20
CA ALA A 351 14.64 -24.99 13.12
C ALA A 351 14.03 -23.90 14.04
N PRO A 352 14.83 -22.97 14.57
CA PRO A 352 14.39 -21.97 15.56
C PRO A 352 13.62 -20.79 14.98
N TRP A 353 13.69 -20.54 13.68
CA TRP A 353 12.98 -19.50 12.93
C TRP A 353 12.99 -18.09 13.54
N PRO A 354 14.15 -17.45 13.80
CA PRO A 354 14.20 -16.09 14.36
C PRO A 354 13.54 -15.03 13.48
N GLY A 355 13.42 -15.26 12.17
CA GLY A 355 12.69 -14.41 11.22
C GLY A 355 11.29 -14.92 10.88
N ASN A 356 10.79 -15.91 11.63
CA ASN A 356 9.45 -16.46 11.55
C ASN A 356 9.02 -16.87 10.12
N VAL A 357 7.77 -16.59 9.75
CA VAL A 357 7.20 -16.95 8.44
C VAL A 357 7.92 -16.26 7.29
N ARG A 358 8.38 -15.02 7.48
CA ARG A 358 9.15 -14.31 6.45
C ARG A 358 10.47 -15.02 6.10
N GLN A 359 11.13 -15.61 7.10
CA GLN A 359 12.34 -16.39 6.90
C GLN A 359 12.03 -17.70 6.17
N LEU A 360 10.98 -18.42 6.57
CA LEU A 360 10.51 -19.64 5.92
C LEU A 360 10.14 -19.36 4.46
N GLU A 361 9.36 -18.31 4.20
CA GLU A 361 8.95 -17.89 2.86
C GLU A 361 10.17 -17.62 1.95
N ASN A 362 11.18 -16.89 2.46
CA ASN A 362 12.41 -16.61 1.71
C ASN A 362 13.22 -17.87 1.41
N LEU A 363 13.26 -18.82 2.34
CA LEU A 363 13.95 -20.11 2.15
C LEU A 363 13.25 -20.92 1.07
N ILE A 364 11.94 -21.11 1.16
CA ILE A 364 11.16 -21.87 0.16
C ILE A 364 11.22 -21.20 -1.22
N LYS A 365 11.18 -19.87 -1.29
CA LYS A 365 11.40 -19.13 -2.53
C LYS A 365 12.74 -19.49 -3.18
N GLN A 366 13.83 -19.61 -2.40
CA GLN A 366 15.15 -19.99 -2.93
C GLN A 366 15.15 -21.45 -3.41
N VAL A 367 14.51 -22.36 -2.68
CA VAL A 367 14.34 -23.76 -3.11
C VAL A 367 13.63 -23.84 -4.45
N VAL A 368 12.51 -23.13 -4.63
CA VAL A 368 11.75 -23.12 -5.87
C VAL A 368 12.57 -22.52 -7.03
N VAL A 369 13.30 -21.42 -6.79
CA VAL A 369 14.11 -20.76 -7.83
C VAL A 369 15.28 -21.63 -8.27
N ARG A 370 15.94 -22.36 -7.34
CA ARG A 370 17.10 -23.21 -7.65
C ARG A 370 16.71 -24.62 -8.09
N GLY A 371 15.51 -25.09 -7.73
CA GLY A 371 15.03 -26.44 -8.05
C GLY A 371 15.71 -27.55 -7.24
N ASP A 372 16.33 -27.20 -6.09
CA ASP A 372 17.12 -28.12 -5.28
C ASP A 372 16.78 -27.94 -3.77
N GLU A 373 16.34 -29.03 -3.13
CA GLU A 373 16.02 -29.03 -1.69
C GLU A 373 17.25 -29.16 -0.80
N SER A 374 18.40 -29.63 -1.32
CA SER A 374 19.65 -29.78 -0.52
C SER A 374 20.10 -28.46 0.10
N ILE A 375 19.71 -27.36 -0.51
CA ILE A 375 19.94 -26.00 -0.05
C ILE A 375 19.34 -25.73 1.34
N ILE A 376 18.30 -26.46 1.76
CA ILE A 376 17.66 -26.29 3.06
C ILE A 376 18.68 -26.49 4.17
N VAL A 377 19.50 -27.53 4.06
CA VAL A 377 20.56 -27.86 5.04
C VAL A 377 21.58 -26.74 5.13
N ASP A 378 22.08 -26.30 3.97
CA ASP A 378 23.10 -25.25 3.89
C ASP A 378 22.60 -23.91 4.41
N LEU A 379 21.35 -23.53 4.06
CA LEU A 379 20.76 -22.28 4.49
C LEU A 379 20.39 -22.27 5.99
N LEU A 380 19.92 -23.40 6.53
CA LEU A 380 19.66 -23.51 7.97
C LEU A 380 20.98 -23.50 8.75
N ALA A 381 22.02 -24.19 8.29
CA ALA A 381 23.35 -24.18 8.90
C ALA A 381 23.98 -22.77 8.88
N ALA A 382 23.89 -22.06 7.75
CA ALA A 382 24.36 -20.68 7.62
C ALA A 382 23.59 -19.69 8.52
N GLN A 383 22.33 -19.96 8.83
CA GLN A 383 21.49 -19.14 9.70
C GLN A 383 21.71 -19.42 11.19
N ALA A 384 22.19 -20.61 11.55
CA ALA A 384 22.54 -20.98 12.93
C ALA A 384 23.81 -20.29 13.42
N LEU A 385 24.64 -19.75 12.52
CA LEU A 385 25.86 -19.02 12.89
C LEU A 385 25.52 -17.63 13.45
N PRO A 386 26.15 -17.20 14.56
CA PRO A 386 25.97 -15.86 15.11
C PRO A 386 26.29 -14.79 14.07
N SER A 387 25.58 -13.68 14.12
CA SER A 387 25.61 -12.58 13.13
C SER A 387 27.01 -11.97 12.84
N GLY A 388 28.06 -12.36 13.55
CA GLY A 388 29.45 -11.99 13.32
C GLY A 388 30.20 -12.80 12.25
N ALA A 389 29.62 -13.91 11.75
CA ALA A 389 30.29 -14.83 10.82
C ALA A 389 29.76 -14.81 9.37
N ARG A 390 28.83 -13.89 9.04
CA ARG A 390 28.09 -13.89 7.75
C ARG A 390 28.83 -13.31 6.54
N SER A 391 30.11 -12.95 6.65
CA SER A 391 30.86 -12.31 5.53
C SER A 391 31.78 -13.26 4.75
N GLY A 392 31.44 -14.54 4.66
CA GLY A 392 32.36 -15.53 4.11
C GLY A 392 31.85 -16.50 3.04
N PHE A 393 30.65 -16.34 2.45
CA PHE A 393 30.20 -17.30 1.42
C PHE A 393 29.66 -16.61 0.17
N ALA A 394 30.56 -16.25 -0.71
CA ALA A 394 30.38 -16.22 -2.17
C ALA A 394 31.73 -16.00 -2.85
N ALA A 395 32.44 -17.07 -3.21
CA ALA A 395 33.22 -17.14 -4.44
C ALA A 395 33.99 -18.48 -4.50
N THR A 396 33.80 -19.17 -5.57
CA THR A 396 34.49 -20.28 -6.21
C THR A 396 35.96 -20.50 -5.80
N GLN A 397 36.26 -21.77 -5.57
CA GLN A 397 37.58 -22.33 -5.30
C GLN A 397 38.58 -22.09 -6.43
N THR A 398 39.80 -21.69 -6.06
CA THR A 398 41.06 -22.14 -6.67
C THR A 398 42.15 -22.15 -5.57
N PRO A 399 43.19 -23.01 -5.67
CA PRO A 399 43.83 -23.57 -4.50
C PRO A 399 45.10 -22.87 -4.00
N GLU A 400 45.37 -23.11 -2.74
CA GLU A 400 46.67 -23.06 -2.00
C GLU A 400 47.50 -21.79 -2.00
N SER A 401 47.50 -21.12 -0.83
CA SER A 401 48.75 -20.55 -0.27
C SER A 401 48.64 -20.39 1.26
N GLN A 402 49.44 -21.15 1.91
CA GLN A 402 49.99 -21.20 3.28
C GLN A 402 49.50 -20.17 4.33
N ALA A 403 48.91 -20.69 5.39
CA ALA A 403 48.58 -20.02 6.64
C ALA A 403 49.83 -19.52 7.41
N ARG A 404 49.78 -18.28 7.90
CA ARG A 404 50.62 -17.79 9.03
C ARG A 404 49.71 -17.33 10.18
N PRO A 405 50.13 -17.54 11.44
CA PRO A 405 49.26 -17.41 12.60
C PRO A 405 49.03 -15.98 13.03
N PHE A 406 47.82 -15.72 13.52
CA PHE A 406 47.36 -14.45 14.07
C PHE A 406 47.89 -14.26 15.48
N ALA A 407 48.64 -13.19 15.74
CA ALA A 407 49.06 -12.76 17.08
C ALA A 407 48.52 -11.36 17.40
N GLY A 408 47.84 -11.21 18.55
CA GLY A 408 47.75 -10.02 19.37
C GLY A 408 46.55 -9.10 19.25
N PRO A 409 45.98 -8.65 20.40
CA PRO A 409 44.86 -7.74 20.46
C PRO A 409 45.35 -6.29 20.44
N ASP A 410 44.97 -5.51 19.43
CA ASP A 410 44.75 -4.06 19.48
C ASP A 410 44.61 -3.49 18.09
N LYS A 411 43.39 -3.46 17.55
CA LYS A 411 43.02 -2.51 16.47
C LYS A 411 41.52 -2.31 16.46
N SER A 412 41.12 -1.06 16.64
CA SER A 412 39.76 -0.53 16.55
C SER A 412 38.99 -1.10 15.35
N TYR A 413 37.91 -1.85 15.61
CA TYR A 413 37.03 -2.43 14.60
C TYR A 413 35.97 -1.46 14.05
N SER A 414 36.28 -0.16 13.94
CA SER A 414 35.39 0.81 13.34
C SER A 414 35.27 0.58 11.83
N LEU A 415 34.11 0.07 11.38
CA LEU A 415 33.80 -0.15 9.96
C LEU A 415 33.99 1.12 9.14
N LYS A 416 33.55 2.27 9.67
CA LYS A 416 33.70 3.59 9.04
C LYS A 416 35.17 3.96 8.79
N LYS A 417 36.05 3.63 9.74
CA LYS A 417 37.50 3.90 9.62
C LYS A 417 38.15 2.96 8.60
N ARG A 418 37.81 1.68 8.60
CA ARG A 418 38.33 0.70 7.65
C ARG A 418 37.86 0.93 6.22
N VAL A 419 36.60 1.28 6.02
CA VAL A 419 36.07 1.63 4.69
C VAL A 419 36.74 2.90 4.20
N GLY A 420 36.90 3.93 5.05
CA GLY A 420 37.61 5.15 4.70
C GLY A 420 39.08 4.87 4.30
N GLU A 421 39.82 4.04 5.06
CA GLU A 421 41.20 3.66 4.73
C GLU A 421 41.30 2.83 3.45
N ALA A 422 40.33 1.96 3.17
CA ALA A 422 40.28 1.18 1.92
C ALA A 422 40.03 2.08 0.70
N VAL A 423 39.04 2.97 0.77
CA VAL A 423 38.73 3.94 -0.30
C VAL A 423 39.95 4.85 -0.55
N THR A 424 40.58 5.39 0.50
CA THR A 424 41.77 6.23 0.37
C THR A 424 42.93 5.49 -0.30
N ARG A 425 43.11 4.20 0.01
CA ARG A 425 44.16 3.36 -0.58
C ARG A 425 43.92 3.14 -2.09
N GLU A 426 42.72 2.81 -2.47
CA GLU A 426 42.35 2.60 -3.88
C GLU A 426 42.41 3.89 -4.68
N GLU A 427 41.91 5.01 -4.18
CA GLU A 427 42.00 6.32 -4.81
C GLU A 427 43.48 6.75 -5.01
N LYS A 428 44.32 6.57 -3.99
CA LYS A 428 45.74 6.88 -4.06
C LYS A 428 46.42 6.02 -5.12
N GLY A 429 46.13 4.74 -5.18
CA GLY A 429 46.66 3.80 -6.20
C GLY A 429 46.28 4.25 -7.61
N LEU A 430 44.98 4.49 -7.85
CA LEU A 430 44.50 4.90 -9.16
C LEU A 430 45.05 6.22 -9.66
N ILE A 431 45.14 7.24 -8.79
CA ILE A 431 45.70 8.56 -9.11
C ILE A 431 47.18 8.43 -9.43
N SER A 432 47.96 7.66 -8.65
CA SER A 432 49.40 7.42 -8.88
C SER A 432 49.64 6.72 -10.21
N GLU A 433 48.86 5.69 -10.55
CA GLU A 433 48.95 4.95 -11.81
C GLU A 433 48.71 5.86 -13.03
N VAL A 434 47.60 6.65 -12.99
CA VAL A 434 47.27 7.56 -14.09
C VAL A 434 48.28 8.69 -14.23
N LEU A 435 48.81 9.25 -13.12
CA LEU A 435 49.86 10.23 -13.18
C LEU A 435 51.15 9.68 -13.82
N THR A 436 51.50 8.43 -13.50
CA THR A 436 52.68 7.78 -14.10
C THR A 436 52.45 7.54 -15.61
N LYS A 437 51.28 7.04 -16.00
CA LYS A 437 50.92 6.80 -17.43
C LYS A 437 50.86 8.10 -18.23
N THR A 438 50.60 9.24 -17.63
CA THR A 438 50.54 10.54 -18.29
C THR A 438 51.82 11.37 -18.16
N ASN A 439 52.92 10.74 -17.71
CA ASN A 439 54.19 11.40 -17.43
C ASN A 439 53.98 12.68 -16.58
N TRP A 440 53.20 12.58 -15.51
CA TRP A 440 52.84 13.69 -14.60
C TRP A 440 52.14 14.89 -15.24
N ASN A 441 51.55 14.70 -16.44
CA ASN A 441 50.69 15.71 -17.04
C ASN A 441 49.35 15.78 -16.32
N ARG A 442 49.25 16.67 -15.35
CA ARG A 442 48.11 16.80 -14.43
C ARG A 442 46.77 17.14 -15.12
N ARG A 443 46.82 17.89 -16.27
CA ARG A 443 45.60 18.18 -17.05
C ARG A 443 45.05 16.90 -17.73
N LYS A 444 45.91 16.16 -18.40
CA LYS A 444 45.57 14.94 -19.06
C LYS A 444 45.13 13.84 -18.06
N ALA A 445 45.76 13.82 -16.87
CA ALA A 445 45.37 12.92 -15.79
C ALA A 445 43.97 13.23 -15.22
N SER A 446 43.62 14.55 -15.08
CA SER A 446 42.29 14.93 -14.61
C SER A 446 41.17 14.54 -15.59
N GLU A 447 41.44 14.59 -16.91
CA GLU A 447 40.51 14.16 -17.97
C GLU A 447 40.29 12.65 -17.92
N ILE A 448 41.36 11.85 -17.79
CA ILE A 448 41.28 10.37 -17.71
C ILE A 448 40.56 9.89 -16.43
N LEU A 449 40.76 10.61 -15.32
CA LEU A 449 40.12 10.31 -14.03
C LEU A 449 38.71 10.87 -13.91
N GLU A 450 38.24 11.61 -14.92
CA GLU A 450 36.92 12.26 -14.95
C GLU A 450 36.64 13.15 -13.72
N ILE A 451 37.71 13.82 -13.20
CA ILE A 451 37.60 14.72 -12.07
C ILE A 451 38.09 16.14 -12.44
N SER A 452 37.62 17.15 -11.72
CA SER A 452 38.11 18.53 -11.96
C SER A 452 39.60 18.63 -11.69
N TYR A 453 40.31 19.46 -12.47
CA TYR A 453 41.74 19.74 -12.28
C TYR A 453 42.04 20.21 -10.83
N ARG A 454 41.14 21.00 -10.25
CA ARG A 454 41.28 21.50 -8.87
C ARG A 454 41.15 20.35 -7.85
N SER A 455 40.24 19.41 -8.08
CA SER A 455 40.07 18.23 -7.23
C SER A 455 41.29 17.32 -7.29
N LEU A 456 41.87 17.11 -8.48
CA LEU A 456 43.10 16.32 -8.63
C LEU A 456 44.29 16.96 -7.88
N LEU A 457 44.47 18.29 -7.97
CA LEU A 457 45.53 18.97 -7.23
C LEU A 457 45.35 18.85 -5.71
N TYR A 458 44.10 18.93 -5.23
CA TYR A 458 43.80 18.73 -3.81
C TYR A 458 44.19 17.31 -3.36
N LYS A 459 43.79 16.28 -4.10
CA LYS A 459 44.08 14.88 -3.80
C LYS A 459 45.59 14.57 -3.90
N ILE A 460 46.33 15.11 -4.86
CA ILE A 460 47.77 14.95 -4.95
C ILE A 460 48.45 15.51 -3.68
N LYS A 461 48.02 16.67 -3.19
CA LYS A 461 48.52 17.26 -1.96
C LYS A 461 48.12 16.49 -0.72
N GLU A 462 46.91 16.08 -0.62
CA GLU A 462 46.32 15.28 0.50
C GLU A 462 47.05 13.94 0.64
N TYR A 463 47.30 13.25 -0.46
CA TYR A 463 47.94 11.91 -0.48
C TYR A 463 49.47 11.97 -0.58
N SER A 464 50.06 13.19 -0.57
CA SER A 464 51.51 13.44 -0.66
C SER A 464 52.15 12.66 -1.82
N LEU A 465 51.52 12.69 -3.01
CA LEU A 465 52.06 12.06 -4.21
C LEU A 465 53.13 12.98 -4.84
N ASN A 466 54.36 12.46 -4.96
CA ASN A 466 55.48 13.18 -5.58
C ASN A 466 55.94 12.42 -6.83
N GLU A 467 56.45 13.19 -7.80
CA GLU A 467 57.13 12.66 -8.98
C GLU A 467 58.37 11.88 -8.55
N ILE A 468 58.37 10.57 -8.78
CA ILE A 468 59.57 9.75 -8.55
C ILE A 468 60.53 10.05 -9.74
N LYS A 469 61.64 10.78 -9.46
CA LYS A 469 62.70 11.05 -10.43
C LYS A 469 63.45 9.78 -10.82
#